data_a0107f305b3f46e0cffab7eb1d169be1
#
_entry.id   a0107f305b3f46e0cffab7eb1d169be1
#
_cell.length_a   1.000
_cell.length_b   1.000
_cell.length_c   1.000
_cell.angle_alpha   90.00
_cell.angle_beta   90.00
_cell.angle_gamma   90.00
#
_symmetry.space_group_name_H-M   'P 1'
#
loop_
_entity.id
_entity.type
_entity.pdbx_description
1 polymer ?
#
loop_
_entity_poly.entity_id
_entity_poly.type
_entity_poly.pdbx_seq_one_letter_code
_entity_poly.pdbx_strand_id
1 'polypeptide(L)'
;MRKHILALLTACCIVLTTVGCQKSTHEAGSISGYDEGEKYLSIWVHSIEDTDEGKCYREAVESFNKAYDGKYFADIEFIPRNDSGGGYSDKINASVMSGDLPDVLTVDGPNIAAYAENGIIQPLAEISEKEKSEYLESIIEQGTYNDKLYALGAMESSVGLYYNKDILKEAGIDVPDADHPWTFSEFLKVLEKVKKVTDKKNGYALDMTFPVGEATIYYYAPFFWSNGGNLIDNTGLKADGVFNSKENVSTINYFCRLLSNGYMSKVPIDHLFESGRAAFKFDGAWEVNTVYTSYKDINIGVAPYITGDNWKGERYTPTGSWAFAASSKTKNIEAVS
;
A
#
# COMPACT_ATOMS: atom_id res chain seq x y z
N MET A 1 28.15 59.50 -18.49
CA MET A 1 27.67 58.09 -18.55
C MET A 1 27.43 57.41 -17.21
N ARG A 2 27.37 58.08 -16.05
CA ARG A 2 27.16 57.53 -14.70
C ARG A 2 25.80 57.89 -14.06
N LYS A 3 24.94 58.66 -14.75
CA LYS A 3 23.63 59.09 -14.23
C LYS A 3 22.42 58.35 -14.81
N HIS A 4 22.61 57.48 -15.79
CA HIS A 4 21.50 56.69 -16.37
C HIS A 4 21.42 55.23 -15.92
N ILE A 5 22.42 54.77 -15.16
CA ILE A 5 22.44 53.40 -14.61
C ILE A 5 21.69 53.31 -13.26
N LEU A 6 21.53 54.45 -12.56
CA LEU A 6 20.86 54.48 -11.25
C LEU A 6 19.32 54.55 -11.37
N ALA A 7 18.79 54.94 -12.53
CA ALA A 7 17.35 55.04 -12.77
C ALA A 7 16.71 53.72 -13.24
N LEU A 8 17.51 52.74 -13.73
CA LEU A 8 17.02 51.44 -14.17
C LEU A 8 16.97 50.41 -13.04
N LEU A 9 17.70 50.62 -11.93
CA LEU A 9 17.70 49.73 -10.76
C LEU A 9 16.58 50.03 -9.75
N THR A 10 15.96 51.21 -9.84
CA THR A 10 14.85 51.61 -8.96
C THR A 10 13.48 51.25 -9.54
N ALA A 11 13.40 50.93 -10.84
CA ALA A 11 12.16 50.50 -11.49
C ALA A 11 11.89 48.98 -11.44
N CYS A 12 12.91 48.14 -11.07
CA CYS A 12 12.75 46.72 -10.92
C CYS A 12 12.35 46.25 -9.49
N CYS A 13 12.37 47.14 -8.51
CA CYS A 13 12.04 46.76 -7.11
C CYS A 13 10.58 47.04 -6.69
N ILE A 14 9.72 47.52 -7.60
CA ILE A 14 8.33 47.88 -7.26
C ILE A 14 7.29 46.91 -7.88
N VAL A 15 7.73 45.90 -8.63
CA VAL A 15 6.79 44.89 -9.22
C VAL A 15 6.78 43.55 -8.44
N LEU A 16 7.48 43.45 -7.32
CA LEU A 16 7.63 42.19 -6.56
C LEU A 16 6.89 42.14 -5.22
N THR A 17 5.88 42.96 -5.01
CA THR A 17 5.10 42.96 -3.76
C THR A 17 3.58 42.86 -3.93
N THR A 18 3.10 42.17 -4.95
CA THR A 18 1.68 41.77 -5.04
C THR A 18 1.50 40.36 -5.54
N VAL A 19 2.35 39.43 -5.12
CA VAL A 19 1.90 38.04 -4.99
C VAL A 19 1.37 37.94 -3.57
N GLY A 20 0.19 38.50 -3.36
CA GLY A 20 -0.60 38.22 -2.21
C GLY A 20 -0.80 36.70 -2.12
N CYS A 21 -0.61 36.15 -0.94
CA CYS A 21 -1.19 34.88 -0.57
C CYS A 21 -2.67 34.93 -0.99
N GLN A 22 -2.97 34.35 -2.13
CA GLN A 22 -4.32 33.96 -2.42
C GLN A 22 -4.59 32.82 -1.43
N LYS A 23 -5.21 33.16 -0.28
CA LYS A 23 -5.98 32.17 0.42
C LYS A 23 -6.82 31.51 -0.66
N SER A 24 -6.58 30.24 -0.93
CA SER A 24 -7.57 29.39 -1.55
C SER A 24 -8.74 29.27 -0.56
N THR A 25 -9.55 30.33 -0.49
CA THR A 25 -10.94 30.10 -0.17
C THR A 25 -11.42 29.24 -1.32
N HIS A 26 -11.67 27.97 -1.08
CA HIS A 26 -12.65 27.25 -1.86
C HIS A 26 -13.94 28.08 -1.73
N GLU A 27 -14.09 29.10 -2.60
CA GLU A 27 -15.40 29.61 -2.91
C GLU A 27 -16.17 28.38 -3.40
N ALA A 28 -17.31 28.13 -2.80
CA ALA A 28 -18.31 27.19 -3.28
C ALA A 28 -18.78 27.63 -4.69
N GLY A 29 -17.89 27.53 -5.65
CA GLY A 29 -18.13 27.76 -7.07
C GLY A 29 -18.72 26.48 -7.61
N SER A 30 -20.05 26.39 -7.64
CA SER A 30 -20.90 25.43 -8.34
C SER A 30 -20.24 24.07 -8.56
N ILE A 31 -20.09 23.28 -7.50
CA ILE A 31 -19.90 21.84 -7.59
C ILE A 31 -21.20 21.34 -8.23
N SER A 32 -21.09 20.75 -9.42
CA SER A 32 -22.25 20.24 -10.14
C SER A 32 -22.92 19.15 -9.34
N GLY A 33 -24.16 19.37 -8.94
CA GLY A 33 -24.97 18.40 -8.18
C GLY A 33 -25.13 18.69 -6.70
N TYR A 34 -24.53 19.77 -6.16
CA TYR A 34 -24.70 20.19 -4.77
C TYR A 34 -25.81 21.24 -4.67
N ASP A 35 -26.82 20.95 -3.83
CA ASP A 35 -27.93 21.85 -3.55
C ASP A 35 -27.70 22.67 -2.27
N GLU A 36 -28.16 23.95 -2.25
CA GLU A 36 -28.16 24.76 -1.03
C GLU A 36 -29.00 24.08 0.05
N GLY A 37 -28.34 23.66 1.15
CA GLY A 37 -28.98 22.96 2.27
C GLY A 37 -28.48 21.57 2.53
N GLU A 38 -27.81 20.95 1.57
CA GLU A 38 -27.07 19.72 1.78
C GLU A 38 -25.78 19.98 2.57
N LYS A 39 -25.33 18.97 3.31
CA LYS A 39 -24.01 19.00 3.92
C LYS A 39 -23.00 18.41 2.94
N TYR A 40 -22.06 19.23 2.52
CA TYR A 40 -20.97 18.82 1.64
C TYR A 40 -19.93 17.99 2.39
N LEU A 41 -19.49 16.88 1.78
CA LEU A 41 -18.45 15.99 2.27
C LEU A 41 -17.37 15.84 1.21
N SER A 42 -16.14 16.16 1.55
CA SER A 42 -14.98 15.97 0.68
C SER A 42 -14.28 14.65 0.99
N ILE A 43 -13.97 13.87 -0.06
CA ILE A 43 -13.32 12.56 0.06
C ILE A 43 -12.04 12.55 -0.77
N TRP A 44 -10.92 12.16 -0.19
CA TRP A 44 -9.67 11.90 -0.91
C TRP A 44 -9.34 10.43 -0.95
N VAL A 45 -9.02 9.93 -2.14
CA VAL A 45 -8.60 8.55 -2.35
C VAL A 45 -7.25 8.47 -3.08
N HIS A 46 -6.48 7.46 -2.72
CA HIS A 46 -5.10 7.24 -3.20
C HIS A 46 -5.01 6.63 -4.61
N SER A 47 -6.14 6.42 -5.28
CA SER A 47 -6.24 5.71 -6.56
C SER A 47 -6.27 6.65 -7.77
N ILE A 48 -6.19 6.08 -8.96
CA ILE A 48 -6.43 6.74 -10.24
C ILE A 48 -7.86 6.44 -10.67
N GLU A 49 -8.63 7.45 -11.09
CA GLU A 49 -10.05 7.34 -11.40
C GLU A 49 -10.38 6.27 -12.46
N ASP A 50 -9.56 6.18 -13.52
CA ASP A 50 -9.79 5.25 -14.63
C ASP A 50 -9.41 3.79 -14.33
N THR A 51 -8.85 3.50 -13.16
CA THR A 51 -8.59 2.12 -12.72
C THR A 51 -9.88 1.43 -12.25
N ASP A 52 -9.88 0.11 -12.19
CA ASP A 52 -11.05 -0.63 -11.69
C ASP A 52 -11.34 -0.28 -10.22
N GLU A 53 -10.29 -0.10 -9.39
CA GLU A 53 -10.42 0.39 -8.02
C GLU A 53 -11.02 1.80 -7.97
N GLY A 54 -10.53 2.73 -8.80
CA GLY A 54 -11.05 4.09 -8.87
C GLY A 54 -12.51 4.14 -9.27
N LYS A 55 -12.93 3.32 -10.23
CA LYS A 55 -14.33 3.18 -10.63
C LYS A 55 -15.21 2.68 -9.47
N CYS A 56 -14.74 1.69 -8.71
CA CYS A 56 -15.46 1.22 -7.51
C CYS A 56 -15.66 2.35 -6.49
N TYR A 57 -14.64 3.17 -6.24
CA TYR A 57 -14.78 4.34 -5.35
C TYR A 57 -15.77 5.36 -5.90
N ARG A 58 -15.73 5.63 -7.21
CA ARG A 58 -16.69 6.53 -7.86
C ARG A 58 -18.12 6.02 -7.71
N GLU A 59 -18.37 4.76 -8.03
CA GLU A 59 -19.69 4.13 -7.92
C GLU A 59 -20.20 4.11 -6.46
N ALA A 60 -19.32 3.93 -5.49
CA ALA A 60 -19.68 3.98 -4.07
C ALA A 60 -20.15 5.38 -3.66
N VAL A 61 -19.43 6.44 -4.08
CA VAL A 61 -19.82 7.83 -3.80
C VAL A 61 -21.12 8.22 -4.52
N GLU A 62 -21.31 7.81 -5.78
CA GLU A 62 -22.57 8.01 -6.50
C GLU A 62 -23.76 7.33 -5.81
N SER A 63 -23.52 6.11 -5.29
CA SER A 63 -24.54 5.37 -4.56
C SER A 63 -24.89 6.06 -3.22
N PHE A 64 -23.87 6.58 -2.52
CA PHE A 64 -24.06 7.39 -1.32
C PHE A 64 -24.90 8.65 -1.61
N ASN A 65 -24.53 9.43 -2.62
CA ASN A 65 -25.23 10.64 -3.02
C ASN A 65 -26.69 10.36 -3.36
N LYS A 66 -26.95 9.26 -4.06
CA LYS A 66 -28.32 8.83 -4.37
C LYS A 66 -29.12 8.40 -3.12
N ALA A 67 -28.47 7.74 -2.17
CA ALA A 67 -29.13 7.25 -0.96
C ALA A 67 -29.44 8.39 0.03
N TYR A 68 -28.64 9.45 0.02
CA TYR A 68 -28.74 10.58 0.95
C TYR A 68 -29.08 11.91 0.26
N ASP A 69 -29.67 11.84 -0.95
CA ASP A 69 -30.14 13.00 -1.73
C ASP A 69 -30.92 13.99 -0.87
N GLY A 70 -30.62 15.28 -1.00
CA GLY A 70 -31.20 16.36 -0.19
C GLY A 70 -30.70 16.44 1.27
N LYS A 71 -29.80 15.55 1.69
CA LYS A 71 -29.25 15.57 3.06
C LYS A 71 -27.72 15.73 3.07
N TYR A 72 -27.02 14.95 2.25
CA TYR A 72 -25.56 14.96 2.10
C TYR A 72 -25.19 14.88 0.63
N PHE A 73 -24.13 15.57 0.27
CA PHE A 73 -23.48 15.43 -1.02
C PHE A 73 -21.99 15.18 -0.81
N ALA A 74 -21.49 14.07 -1.29
CA ALA A 74 -20.08 13.69 -1.24
C ALA A 74 -19.42 13.91 -2.60
N ASP A 75 -18.23 14.53 -2.60
CA ASP A 75 -17.36 14.69 -3.77
C ASP A 75 -16.03 14.01 -3.52
N ILE A 76 -15.50 13.34 -4.56
CA ILE A 76 -14.31 12.50 -4.46
C ILE A 76 -13.18 13.08 -5.34
N GLU A 77 -12.02 13.27 -4.72
CA GLU A 77 -10.78 13.65 -5.40
C GLU A 77 -9.82 12.46 -5.45
N PHE A 78 -9.39 12.11 -6.65
CA PHE A 78 -8.41 11.06 -6.90
C PHE A 78 -7.00 11.64 -6.90
N ILE A 79 -6.16 11.15 -6.00
CA ILE A 79 -4.79 11.62 -5.80
C ILE A 79 -3.85 10.42 -5.89
N PRO A 80 -3.30 10.13 -7.07
CA PRO A 80 -2.49 8.93 -7.25
C PRO A 80 -1.28 8.86 -6.31
N ARG A 81 -0.98 7.67 -5.83
CA ARG A 81 0.34 7.36 -5.27
C ARG A 81 1.38 7.38 -6.38
N ASN A 82 2.60 7.72 -6.05
CA ASN A 82 3.73 7.39 -6.91
C ASN A 82 4.33 6.03 -6.48
N ASP A 83 5.20 5.46 -7.33
CA ASP A 83 5.83 4.15 -7.09
C ASP A 83 6.71 4.11 -5.83
N SER A 84 7.04 5.27 -5.28
CA SER A 84 7.82 5.42 -4.03
C SER A 84 6.94 5.58 -2.79
N GLY A 85 5.60 5.50 -2.93
CA GLY A 85 4.64 5.72 -1.85
C GLY A 85 4.32 7.19 -1.53
N GLY A 86 4.99 8.17 -2.20
CA GLY A 86 4.69 9.60 -2.08
C GLY A 86 3.42 10.02 -2.82
N GLY A 87 3.31 11.29 -3.19
CA GLY A 87 2.14 11.84 -3.88
C GLY A 87 0.96 11.99 -2.93
N TYR A 88 0.17 10.94 -2.75
CA TYR A 88 -0.97 10.96 -1.83
C TYR A 88 -0.57 11.27 -0.38
N SER A 89 0.40 10.55 0.17
CA SER A 89 0.90 10.78 1.52
C SER A 89 1.52 12.17 1.69
N ASP A 90 2.24 12.65 0.68
CA ASP A 90 2.82 13.99 0.69
C ASP A 90 1.73 15.07 0.72
N LYS A 91 0.62 14.88 -0.02
CA LYS A 91 -0.53 15.79 0.02
C LYS A 91 -1.18 15.79 1.40
N ILE A 92 -1.41 14.63 2.02
CA ILE A 92 -1.93 14.55 3.39
C ILE A 92 -1.02 15.33 4.34
N ASN A 93 0.29 15.07 4.33
CA ASN A 93 1.24 15.74 5.22
C ASN A 93 1.26 17.26 5.04
N ALA A 94 1.22 17.75 3.81
CA ALA A 94 1.12 19.18 3.53
C ALA A 94 -0.20 19.77 4.05
N SER A 95 -1.31 19.05 3.87
CA SER A 95 -2.65 19.48 4.29
C SER A 95 -2.85 19.43 5.80
N VAL A 96 -2.16 18.57 6.52
CA VAL A 96 -2.11 18.60 8.00
C VAL A 96 -1.54 19.94 8.47
N MET A 97 -0.48 20.42 7.83
CA MET A 97 0.18 21.68 8.18
C MET A 97 -0.66 22.92 7.83
N SER A 98 -1.37 22.91 6.70
CA SER A 98 -2.24 24.02 6.27
C SER A 98 -3.61 23.99 6.93
N GLY A 99 -4.04 22.83 7.42
CA GLY A 99 -5.37 22.63 8.00
C GLY A 99 -6.47 22.31 6.99
N ASP A 100 -6.09 21.96 5.75
CA ASP A 100 -6.99 21.75 4.59
C ASP A 100 -7.23 20.25 4.31
N LEU A 101 -7.39 19.44 5.37
CA LEU A 101 -7.76 18.04 5.23
C LEU A 101 -9.21 17.88 4.73
N PRO A 102 -9.53 16.84 3.95
CA PRO A 102 -10.90 16.52 3.54
C PRO A 102 -11.71 16.02 4.73
N ASP A 103 -13.00 15.74 4.54
CA ASP A 103 -13.81 15.07 5.57
C ASP A 103 -13.45 13.60 5.73
N VAL A 104 -13.23 12.92 4.60
CA VAL A 104 -12.85 11.51 4.54
C VAL A 104 -11.57 11.36 3.75
N LEU A 105 -10.68 10.48 4.19
CA LEU A 105 -9.47 10.13 3.46
C LEU A 105 -9.22 8.63 3.54
N THR A 106 -8.65 8.07 2.48
CA THR A 106 -8.12 6.71 2.56
C THR A 106 -6.78 6.73 3.30
N VAL A 107 -6.56 5.75 4.16
CA VAL A 107 -5.31 5.58 4.93
C VAL A 107 -4.81 4.17 4.73
N ASP A 108 -3.53 4.02 4.41
CA ASP A 108 -2.90 2.71 4.41
C ASP A 108 -2.76 2.17 5.84
N GLY A 109 -3.09 0.92 6.06
CA GLY A 109 -3.17 0.29 7.36
C GLY A 109 -2.03 0.61 8.33
N PRO A 110 -0.76 0.54 7.92
CA PRO A 110 0.38 0.85 8.78
C PRO A 110 0.39 2.28 9.35
N ASN A 111 -0.32 3.20 8.71
CA ASN A 111 -0.36 4.61 9.09
C ASN A 111 -1.51 4.96 10.05
N ILE A 112 -2.49 4.08 10.24
CA ILE A 112 -3.70 4.37 11.03
C ILE A 112 -3.34 4.76 12.46
N ALA A 113 -2.54 3.97 13.16
CA ALA A 113 -2.14 4.25 14.54
C ALA A 113 -1.38 5.59 14.66
N ALA A 114 -0.45 5.86 13.75
CA ALA A 114 0.31 7.10 13.74
C ALA A 114 -0.59 8.31 13.43
N TYR A 115 -1.53 8.19 12.52
CA TYR A 115 -2.46 9.29 12.19
C TYR A 115 -3.46 9.54 13.32
N ALA A 116 -3.92 8.49 14.02
CA ALA A 116 -4.77 8.62 15.20
C ALA A 116 -4.03 9.31 16.35
N GLU A 117 -2.80 8.87 16.66
CA GLU A 117 -1.98 9.46 17.73
C GLU A 117 -1.65 10.93 17.48
N ASN A 118 -1.38 11.29 16.22
CA ASN A 118 -1.06 12.67 15.84
C ASN A 118 -2.30 13.53 15.57
N GLY A 119 -3.51 13.02 15.79
CA GLY A 119 -4.76 13.76 15.62
C GLY A 119 -5.03 14.20 14.17
N ILE A 120 -4.55 13.44 13.20
CA ILE A 120 -4.84 13.63 11.77
C ILE A 120 -6.23 13.06 11.45
N ILE A 121 -6.53 11.89 12.01
CA ILE A 121 -7.84 11.24 11.96
C ILE A 121 -8.47 11.18 13.34
N GLN A 122 -9.77 11.06 13.39
CA GLN A 122 -10.55 10.96 14.64
C GLN A 122 -11.33 9.65 14.69
N PRO A 123 -11.74 9.19 15.89
CA PRO A 123 -12.57 7.99 16.00
C PRO A 123 -13.84 8.12 15.15
N LEU A 124 -14.19 7.02 14.47
CA LEU A 124 -15.49 6.87 13.81
C LEU A 124 -16.62 6.89 14.85
N ALA A 125 -17.84 7.18 14.43
CA ALA A 125 -19.01 6.98 15.26
C ALA A 125 -19.11 5.50 15.67
N GLU A 126 -19.75 5.24 16.80
CA GLU A 126 -19.90 3.87 17.28
C GLU A 126 -20.76 3.06 16.30
N ILE A 127 -20.16 1.97 15.78
CA ILE A 127 -20.86 0.98 14.96
C ILE A 127 -21.20 -0.22 15.83
N SER A 128 -22.35 -0.83 15.58
CA SER A 128 -22.82 -1.97 16.36
C SER A 128 -21.94 -3.21 16.15
N GLU A 129 -21.92 -4.11 17.13
CA GLU A 129 -21.22 -5.40 17.00
C GLU A 129 -21.74 -6.24 15.82
N LYS A 130 -23.02 -6.06 15.44
CA LYS A 130 -23.56 -6.69 14.26
C LYS A 130 -22.90 -6.16 12.98
N GLU A 131 -22.76 -4.85 12.86
CA GLU A 131 -22.09 -4.22 11.72
C GLU A 131 -20.60 -4.62 11.66
N LYS A 132 -19.91 -4.60 12.80
CA LYS A 132 -18.50 -5.09 12.85
C LYS A 132 -18.36 -6.52 12.39
N SER A 133 -19.34 -7.41 12.69
CA SER A 133 -19.30 -8.81 12.29
C SER A 133 -19.46 -9.05 10.78
N GLU A 134 -19.79 -8.02 10.01
CA GLU A 134 -19.83 -8.06 8.55
C GLU A 134 -18.45 -7.85 7.90
N TYR A 135 -17.46 -7.40 8.70
CA TYR A 135 -16.07 -7.22 8.29
C TYR A 135 -15.19 -8.38 8.74
N LEU A 136 -14.06 -8.57 8.07
CA LEU A 136 -13.02 -9.47 8.56
C LEU A 136 -12.43 -8.92 9.87
N GLU A 137 -12.10 -9.80 10.80
CA GLU A 137 -11.51 -9.43 12.08
C GLU A 137 -10.22 -8.60 11.89
N SER A 138 -9.38 -8.97 10.93
CA SER A 138 -8.17 -8.24 10.55
C SER A 138 -8.42 -6.77 10.17
N ILE A 139 -9.54 -6.47 9.50
CA ILE A 139 -9.93 -5.11 9.12
C ILE A 139 -10.29 -4.29 10.36
N ILE A 140 -11.07 -4.88 11.28
CA ILE A 140 -11.45 -4.22 12.53
C ILE A 140 -10.21 -4.00 13.42
N GLU A 141 -9.36 -5.00 13.57
CA GLU A 141 -8.10 -4.89 14.33
C GLU A 141 -7.20 -3.81 13.77
N GLN A 142 -6.97 -3.80 12.46
CA GLN A 142 -6.13 -2.80 11.79
C GLN A 142 -6.68 -1.39 11.94
N GLY A 143 -8.02 -1.22 11.89
CA GLY A 143 -8.69 0.07 12.05
C GLY A 143 -8.76 0.58 13.48
N THR A 144 -8.41 -0.26 14.48
CA THR A 144 -8.56 0.04 15.90
C THR A 144 -7.24 0.53 16.51
N TYR A 145 -7.30 1.64 17.22
CA TYR A 145 -6.20 2.19 18.00
C TYR A 145 -6.69 2.65 19.38
N ASN A 146 -6.03 2.23 20.47
CA ASN A 146 -6.44 2.52 21.85
C ASN A 146 -7.95 2.27 22.10
N ASP A 147 -8.42 1.07 21.76
CA ASP A 147 -9.78 0.58 21.91
C ASP A 147 -10.87 1.41 21.17
N LYS A 148 -10.47 2.21 20.18
CA LYS A 148 -11.38 3.00 19.35
C LYS A 148 -11.15 2.69 17.88
N LEU A 149 -12.23 2.57 17.12
CA LEU A 149 -12.18 2.40 15.69
C LEU A 149 -11.96 3.76 15.02
N TYR A 150 -10.91 3.90 14.21
CA TYR A 150 -10.54 5.12 13.48
C TYR A 150 -10.71 5.00 11.98
N ALA A 151 -10.71 3.78 11.48
CA ALA A 151 -10.81 3.54 10.05
C ALA A 151 -11.46 2.18 9.77
N LEU A 152 -12.12 2.06 8.60
CA LEU A 152 -12.67 0.81 8.10
C LEU A 152 -12.07 0.48 6.74
N GLY A 153 -11.47 -0.69 6.61
CA GLY A 153 -10.90 -1.17 5.36
C GLY A 153 -11.97 -1.44 4.32
N ALA A 154 -11.78 -0.89 3.14
CA ALA A 154 -12.63 -1.16 1.99
C ALA A 154 -12.28 -2.47 1.30
N MET A 155 -11.06 -2.97 1.50
CA MET A 155 -10.53 -4.20 0.92
C MET A 155 -9.51 -4.84 1.85
N GLU A 156 -9.32 -6.13 1.72
CA GLU A 156 -8.21 -6.86 2.33
C GLU A 156 -7.33 -7.44 1.24
N SER A 157 -6.04 -7.37 1.39
CA SER A 157 -5.08 -7.94 0.45
C SER A 157 -4.17 -8.95 1.12
N SER A 158 -3.60 -9.84 0.32
CA SER A 158 -2.63 -10.82 0.78
C SER A 158 -1.59 -11.06 -0.30
N VAL A 159 -0.39 -11.47 0.08
CA VAL A 159 0.71 -11.81 -0.82
C VAL A 159 0.84 -13.32 -0.96
N GLY A 160 1.06 -13.77 -2.19
CA GLY A 160 1.37 -15.16 -2.50
C GLY A 160 2.70 -15.28 -3.26
N LEU A 161 3.16 -16.51 -3.44
CA LEU A 161 4.28 -16.81 -4.31
C LEU A 161 3.76 -17.13 -5.71
N TYR A 162 3.75 -16.13 -6.59
CA TYR A 162 3.42 -16.34 -8.00
C TYR A 162 4.54 -17.13 -8.69
N TYR A 163 4.15 -18.03 -9.59
CA TYR A 163 5.12 -18.81 -10.35
C TYR A 163 4.70 -18.96 -11.83
N ASN A 164 5.68 -19.01 -12.71
CA ASN A 164 5.50 -19.29 -14.13
C ASN A 164 5.47 -20.80 -14.34
N LYS A 165 4.29 -21.35 -14.70
CA LYS A 165 4.07 -22.78 -14.89
C LYS A 165 4.97 -23.39 -15.96
N ASP A 166 5.26 -22.65 -17.03
CA ASP A 166 6.04 -23.17 -18.14
C ASP A 166 7.54 -23.28 -17.77
N ILE A 167 8.06 -22.30 -17.02
CA ILE A 167 9.45 -22.37 -16.50
C ILE A 167 9.58 -23.52 -15.49
N LEU A 168 8.61 -23.68 -14.57
CA LEU A 168 8.66 -24.77 -13.59
C LEU A 168 8.58 -26.14 -14.28
N LYS A 169 7.72 -26.29 -15.28
CA LYS A 169 7.62 -27.51 -16.08
C LYS A 169 8.91 -27.81 -16.81
N GLU A 170 9.56 -26.82 -17.45
CA GLU A 170 10.86 -27.00 -18.10
C GLU A 170 11.96 -27.39 -17.09
N ALA A 171 11.92 -26.84 -15.89
CA ALA A 171 12.86 -27.14 -14.81
C ALA A 171 12.58 -28.46 -14.08
N GLY A 172 11.43 -29.12 -14.33
CA GLY A 172 11.01 -30.34 -13.64
C GLY A 172 10.74 -30.09 -12.17
N ILE A 173 10.01 -29.02 -11.85
CA ILE A 173 9.65 -28.62 -10.50
C ILE A 173 8.16 -28.84 -10.29
N ASP A 174 7.82 -29.62 -9.26
CA ASP A 174 6.47 -29.75 -8.72
C ASP A 174 6.21 -28.65 -7.67
N VAL A 175 5.03 -28.03 -7.75
CA VAL A 175 4.63 -26.95 -6.84
C VAL A 175 4.11 -27.57 -5.54
N PRO A 176 4.45 -27.00 -4.36
CA PRO A 176 3.96 -27.50 -3.09
C PRO A 176 2.48 -27.15 -2.90
N ASP A 177 1.79 -27.96 -2.11
CA ASP A 177 0.44 -27.66 -1.63
C ASP A 177 0.45 -26.73 -0.40
N ALA A 178 -0.75 -26.37 0.07
CA ALA A 178 -0.90 -25.47 1.21
C ALA A 178 -0.39 -26.04 2.52
N ASP A 179 -0.43 -27.36 2.68
CA ASP A 179 -0.04 -28.04 3.92
C ASP A 179 1.47 -28.30 3.97
N HIS A 180 2.14 -28.31 2.82
CA HIS A 180 3.57 -28.61 2.67
C HIS A 180 4.31 -27.54 1.88
N PRO A 181 4.36 -26.27 2.36
CA PRO A 181 5.07 -25.19 1.67
C PRO A 181 6.57 -25.50 1.61
N TRP A 182 7.25 -24.96 0.61
CA TRP A 182 8.72 -25.05 0.58
C TRP A 182 9.35 -24.36 1.78
N THR A 183 10.35 -25.00 2.37
CA THR A 183 11.25 -24.36 3.33
C THR A 183 12.28 -23.50 2.61
N PHE A 184 12.98 -22.63 3.34
CA PHE A 184 14.07 -21.80 2.79
C PHE A 184 15.12 -22.63 2.06
N SER A 185 15.54 -23.76 2.65
CA SER A 185 16.55 -24.66 2.03
C SER A 185 16.02 -25.37 0.81
N GLU A 186 14.75 -25.76 0.78
CA GLU A 186 14.12 -26.37 -0.39
C GLU A 186 13.95 -25.37 -1.50
N PHE A 187 13.49 -24.17 -1.20
CA PHE A 187 13.31 -23.12 -2.21
C PHE A 187 14.64 -22.71 -2.84
N LEU A 188 15.74 -22.65 -2.09
CA LEU A 188 17.06 -22.42 -2.68
C LEU A 188 17.44 -23.51 -3.71
N LYS A 189 17.10 -24.78 -3.45
CA LYS A 189 17.34 -25.87 -4.43
C LYS A 189 16.43 -25.73 -5.66
N VAL A 190 15.21 -25.27 -5.47
CA VAL A 190 14.28 -24.94 -6.57
C VAL A 190 14.84 -23.79 -7.39
N LEU A 191 15.27 -22.70 -6.75
CA LEU A 191 15.87 -21.54 -7.44
C LEU A 191 17.11 -21.92 -8.24
N GLU A 192 17.97 -22.81 -7.72
CA GLU A 192 19.12 -23.32 -8.47
C GLU A 192 18.73 -24.03 -9.78
N LYS A 193 17.64 -24.81 -9.75
CA LYS A 193 17.16 -25.52 -10.94
C LYS A 193 16.51 -24.57 -11.94
N VAL A 194 15.60 -23.69 -11.50
CA VAL A 194 14.90 -22.77 -12.40
C VAL A 194 15.85 -21.71 -12.98
N LYS A 195 16.91 -21.33 -12.25
CA LYS A 195 17.95 -20.43 -12.76
C LYS A 195 18.55 -20.91 -14.09
N LYS A 196 18.73 -22.21 -14.28
CA LYS A 196 19.25 -22.78 -15.54
C LYS A 196 18.31 -22.52 -16.73
N VAL A 197 17.02 -22.34 -16.47
CA VAL A 197 16.02 -22.00 -17.48
C VAL A 197 15.97 -20.48 -17.69
N THR A 198 15.92 -19.72 -16.61
CA THR A 198 15.79 -18.25 -16.68
C THR A 198 17.06 -17.57 -17.20
N ASP A 199 18.25 -18.11 -16.95
CA ASP A 199 19.51 -17.60 -17.52
C ASP A 199 19.48 -17.60 -19.07
N LYS A 200 18.84 -18.61 -19.69
CA LYS A 200 18.67 -18.66 -21.16
C LYS A 200 17.74 -17.56 -21.69
N LYS A 201 16.94 -16.97 -20.83
CA LYS A 201 15.98 -15.89 -21.11
C LYS A 201 16.51 -14.50 -20.71
N ASN A 202 17.78 -14.39 -20.32
CA ASN A 202 18.36 -13.19 -19.71
C ASN A 202 17.51 -12.68 -18.52
N GLY A 203 17.11 -13.62 -17.67
CA GLY A 203 16.24 -13.36 -16.52
C GLY A 203 16.85 -13.82 -15.20
N TYR A 204 16.01 -13.91 -14.19
CA TYR A 204 16.37 -14.34 -12.84
C TYR A 204 15.42 -15.46 -12.36
N ALA A 205 15.85 -16.25 -11.39
CA ALA A 205 15.01 -17.27 -10.80
C ALA A 205 13.83 -16.64 -10.03
N LEU A 206 14.08 -15.52 -9.37
CA LEU A 206 13.13 -14.82 -8.51
C LEU A 206 13.10 -13.33 -8.88
N ASP A 207 11.90 -12.83 -9.16
CA ASP A 207 11.63 -11.39 -9.23
C ASP A 207 11.29 -10.90 -7.82
N MET A 208 12.27 -10.32 -7.19
CA MET A 208 12.17 -9.79 -5.84
C MET A 208 13.21 -8.70 -5.69
N THR A 209 12.81 -7.57 -5.15
CA THR A 209 13.69 -6.43 -4.86
C THR A 209 13.43 -5.94 -3.45
N PHE A 210 14.35 -5.14 -2.93
CA PHE A 210 14.16 -4.50 -1.62
C PHE A 210 13.51 -3.12 -1.85
N PRO A 211 12.17 -3.01 -1.72
CA PRO A 211 11.49 -1.72 -1.86
C PRO A 211 11.91 -0.77 -0.74
N VAL A 212 11.67 0.52 -0.96
CA VAL A 212 11.93 1.55 0.04
C VAL A 212 10.64 1.79 0.85
N GLY A 213 10.80 2.14 2.13
CA GLY A 213 9.68 2.51 3.01
C GLY A 213 8.93 1.31 3.58
N GLU A 214 7.65 1.48 3.84
CA GLU A 214 6.77 0.48 4.49
C GLU A 214 6.64 -0.82 3.70
N ALA A 215 6.67 -0.76 2.38
CA ALA A 215 6.63 -1.93 1.51
C ALA A 215 7.72 -2.96 1.86
N THR A 216 8.87 -2.53 2.40
CA THR A 216 9.91 -3.44 2.90
C THR A 216 9.36 -4.35 3.99
N ILE A 217 8.65 -3.80 4.97
CA ILE A 217 8.06 -4.60 6.05
C ILE A 217 6.94 -5.47 5.52
N TYR A 218 6.06 -4.93 4.69
CA TYR A 218 4.95 -5.67 4.11
C TYR A 218 5.40 -6.96 3.42
N TYR A 219 6.40 -6.90 2.51
CA TYR A 219 6.87 -8.07 1.78
C TYR A 219 7.83 -8.97 2.57
N TYR A 220 8.57 -8.45 3.54
CA TYR A 220 9.66 -9.20 4.16
C TYR A 220 9.39 -9.67 5.58
N ALA A 221 8.51 -9.02 6.34
CA ALA A 221 8.17 -9.46 7.68
C ALA A 221 7.69 -10.93 7.75
N PRO A 222 6.89 -11.42 6.80
CA PRO A 222 6.46 -12.82 6.78
C PRO A 222 7.61 -13.83 6.76
N PHE A 223 8.75 -13.51 6.16
CA PHE A 223 9.92 -14.39 6.19
C PHE A 223 10.52 -14.52 7.59
N PHE A 224 10.54 -13.43 8.35
CA PHE A 224 11.00 -13.46 9.74
C PHE A 224 10.05 -14.26 10.62
N TRP A 225 8.75 -13.99 10.54
CA TRP A 225 7.72 -14.69 11.32
C TRP A 225 7.64 -16.17 10.96
N SER A 226 7.65 -16.51 9.69
CA SER A 226 7.63 -17.90 9.20
C SER A 226 8.96 -18.65 9.44
N ASN A 227 9.96 -18.01 10.04
CA ASN A 227 11.21 -18.61 10.52
C ASN A 227 11.32 -18.58 12.07
N GLY A 228 10.25 -18.16 12.76
CA GLY A 228 10.20 -18.08 14.23
C GLY A 228 10.85 -16.83 14.83
N GLY A 229 11.16 -15.84 14.00
CA GLY A 229 11.64 -14.52 14.44
C GLY A 229 10.51 -13.50 14.62
N ASN A 230 10.86 -12.30 15.04
CA ASN A 230 9.95 -11.17 15.09
C ASN A 230 10.71 -9.85 14.92
N LEU A 231 10.02 -8.76 14.60
CA LEU A 231 10.62 -7.44 14.38
C LEU A 231 10.72 -6.65 15.69
N ILE A 232 9.69 -6.75 16.52
CA ILE A 232 9.55 -6.09 17.82
C ILE A 232 8.92 -7.07 18.81
N ASP A 233 8.99 -6.77 20.10
CA ASP A 233 8.32 -7.56 21.14
C ASP A 233 6.78 -7.37 21.13
N ASN A 234 6.09 -8.13 21.95
CA ASN A 234 4.63 -8.08 22.02
C ASN A 234 4.07 -6.76 22.58
N THR A 235 4.91 -5.91 23.14
CA THR A 235 4.52 -4.55 23.59
C THR A 235 4.57 -3.53 22.46
N GLY A 236 5.21 -3.87 21.33
CA GLY A 236 5.46 -2.95 20.23
C GLY A 236 6.55 -1.89 20.51
N LEU A 237 7.23 -1.97 21.64
CA LEU A 237 8.14 -0.90 22.11
C LEU A 237 9.62 -1.28 22.09
N LYS A 238 9.94 -2.55 21.90
CA LYS A 238 11.31 -3.04 22.00
C LYS A 238 11.71 -3.90 20.82
N ALA A 239 12.77 -3.51 20.12
CA ALA A 239 13.41 -4.28 19.07
C ALA A 239 14.67 -5.02 19.52
N ASP A 240 15.41 -4.47 20.51
CA ASP A 240 16.64 -5.05 21.01
C ASP A 240 16.40 -6.41 21.67
N GLY A 241 17.19 -7.41 21.27
CA GLY A 241 17.03 -8.80 21.68
C GLY A 241 15.96 -9.57 20.90
N VAL A 242 15.12 -8.87 20.12
CA VAL A 242 14.08 -9.46 19.27
C VAL A 242 14.55 -9.41 17.82
N PHE A 243 14.81 -8.22 17.27
CA PHE A 243 15.22 -8.07 15.89
C PHE A 243 16.60 -8.68 15.60
N ASN A 244 17.49 -8.70 16.57
CA ASN A 244 18.82 -9.33 16.48
C ASN A 244 18.85 -10.80 16.95
N SER A 245 17.68 -11.48 16.99
CA SER A 245 17.61 -12.91 17.33
C SER A 245 18.34 -13.78 16.29
N LYS A 246 18.67 -15.01 16.67
CA LYS A 246 19.34 -15.97 15.77
C LYS A 246 18.47 -16.36 14.59
N GLU A 247 17.15 -16.39 14.77
CA GLU A 247 16.15 -16.66 13.74
C GLU A 247 16.17 -15.55 12.69
N ASN A 248 16.19 -14.29 13.13
CA ASN A 248 16.25 -13.14 12.24
C ASN A 248 17.59 -13.05 11.51
N VAL A 249 18.71 -13.29 12.19
CA VAL A 249 20.02 -13.38 11.54
C VAL A 249 20.05 -14.47 10.49
N SER A 250 19.39 -15.63 10.75
CA SER A 250 19.24 -16.70 9.75
C SER A 250 18.44 -16.23 8.54
N THR A 251 17.34 -15.49 8.73
CA THR A 251 16.52 -14.92 7.64
C THR A 251 17.30 -13.91 6.81
N ILE A 252 18.07 -13.01 7.45
CA ILE A 252 18.95 -12.08 6.72
C ILE A 252 20.01 -12.83 5.91
N ASN A 253 20.63 -13.86 6.48
CA ASN A 253 21.58 -14.70 5.76
C ASN A 253 20.93 -15.41 4.56
N TYR A 254 19.67 -15.80 4.67
CA TYR A 254 18.91 -16.34 3.54
C TYR A 254 18.80 -15.31 2.40
N PHE A 255 18.41 -14.07 2.69
CA PHE A 255 18.38 -13.01 1.68
C PHE A 255 19.75 -12.72 1.07
N CYS A 256 20.80 -12.71 1.88
CA CYS A 256 22.18 -12.59 1.35
C CYS A 256 22.52 -13.71 0.38
N ARG A 257 22.04 -14.94 0.62
CA ARG A 257 22.25 -16.07 -0.29
C ARG A 257 21.47 -15.94 -1.60
N LEU A 258 20.23 -15.38 -1.56
CA LEU A 258 19.47 -15.08 -2.78
C LEU A 258 20.25 -14.14 -3.71
N LEU A 259 20.83 -13.09 -3.13
CA LEU A 259 21.65 -12.11 -3.87
C LEU A 259 23.00 -12.68 -4.33
N SER A 260 23.73 -13.33 -3.44
CA SER A 260 25.10 -13.82 -3.74
C SER A 260 25.12 -14.95 -4.76
N ASN A 261 24.07 -15.78 -4.80
CA ASN A 261 23.91 -16.84 -5.80
C ASN A 261 23.32 -16.33 -7.13
N GLY A 262 22.97 -15.04 -7.21
CA GLY A 262 22.40 -14.45 -8.41
C GLY A 262 21.00 -14.99 -8.75
N TYR A 263 20.21 -15.37 -7.74
CA TYR A 263 18.84 -15.81 -7.95
C TYR A 263 17.89 -14.66 -8.21
N MET A 264 18.20 -13.48 -7.68
CA MET A 264 17.44 -12.24 -7.85
C MET A 264 18.36 -11.09 -8.27
N SER A 265 17.79 -10.06 -8.88
CA SER A 265 18.51 -8.84 -9.24
C SER A 265 18.83 -7.99 -8.00
N LYS A 266 19.92 -7.21 -8.09
CA LYS A 266 20.27 -6.20 -7.08
C LYS A 266 19.52 -4.88 -7.25
N VAL A 267 18.91 -4.70 -8.41
CA VAL A 267 18.14 -3.51 -8.78
C VAL A 267 16.81 -3.95 -9.37
N PRO A 268 15.74 -3.15 -9.25
CA PRO A 268 14.48 -3.44 -9.92
C PRO A 268 14.65 -3.60 -11.42
N ILE A 269 13.91 -4.53 -12.00
CA ILE A 269 13.81 -4.75 -13.45
C ILE A 269 12.33 -4.76 -13.78
N ASP A 270 11.90 -3.80 -14.57
CA ASP A 270 10.48 -3.63 -14.90
C ASP A 270 9.95 -4.88 -15.60
N HIS A 271 8.80 -5.34 -15.10
CA HIS A 271 8.05 -6.46 -15.66
C HIS A 271 8.88 -7.74 -15.86
N LEU A 272 9.82 -8.03 -14.95
CA LEU A 272 10.71 -9.18 -15.08
C LEU A 272 9.91 -10.50 -15.06
N PHE A 273 8.99 -10.67 -14.14
CA PHE A 273 8.13 -11.84 -14.02
C PHE A 273 7.09 -11.89 -15.14
N GLU A 274 6.38 -10.80 -15.38
CA GLU A 274 5.26 -10.70 -16.33
C GLU A 274 5.74 -10.91 -17.78
N SER A 275 6.97 -10.53 -18.09
CA SER A 275 7.59 -10.81 -19.38
C SER A 275 8.09 -12.27 -19.56
N GLY A 276 7.84 -13.15 -18.59
CA GLY A 276 8.24 -14.55 -18.62
C GLY A 276 9.75 -14.79 -18.45
N ARG A 277 10.48 -13.81 -17.87
CA ARG A 277 11.92 -13.92 -17.62
C ARG A 277 12.28 -14.31 -16.19
N ALA A 278 11.30 -14.31 -15.26
CA ALA A 278 11.48 -14.87 -13.92
C ALA A 278 10.56 -16.07 -13.71
N ALA A 279 11.01 -16.99 -12.84
CA ALA A 279 10.24 -18.16 -12.47
C ALA A 279 9.24 -17.87 -11.35
N PHE A 280 9.61 -16.99 -10.43
CA PHE A 280 8.84 -16.66 -9.24
C PHE A 280 8.78 -15.15 -8.99
N LYS A 281 7.68 -14.72 -8.32
CA LYS A 281 7.48 -13.37 -7.79
C LYS A 281 6.66 -13.44 -6.50
N PHE A 282 7.09 -12.74 -5.45
CA PHE A 282 6.21 -12.49 -4.29
C PHE A 282 5.42 -11.22 -4.57
N ASP A 283 4.09 -11.37 -4.72
CA ASP A 283 3.24 -10.23 -5.01
C ASP A 283 1.81 -10.43 -4.47
N GLY A 284 1.03 -9.37 -4.45
CA GLY A 284 -0.33 -9.35 -3.92
C GLY A 284 -1.40 -9.71 -4.94
N ALA A 285 -2.64 -9.71 -4.48
CA ALA A 285 -3.82 -10.03 -5.30
C ALA A 285 -4.00 -9.08 -6.50
N TRP A 286 -3.49 -7.86 -6.44
CA TRP A 286 -3.49 -6.88 -7.54
C TRP A 286 -2.73 -7.36 -8.78
N GLU A 287 -1.72 -8.23 -8.61
CA GLU A 287 -0.95 -8.78 -9.73
C GLU A 287 -1.81 -9.65 -10.65
N VAL A 288 -2.85 -10.29 -10.15
CA VAL A 288 -3.77 -11.10 -10.94
C VAL A 288 -4.37 -10.29 -12.09
N ASN A 289 -4.88 -9.09 -11.80
CA ASN A 289 -5.45 -8.23 -12.83
C ASN A 289 -4.39 -7.78 -13.85
N THR A 290 -3.21 -7.39 -13.39
CA THR A 290 -2.07 -6.99 -14.24
C THR A 290 -1.74 -8.09 -15.25
N VAL A 291 -1.60 -9.32 -14.78
CA VAL A 291 -1.27 -10.48 -15.65
C VAL A 291 -2.40 -10.75 -16.65
N TYR A 292 -3.65 -10.85 -16.20
CA TYR A 292 -4.75 -11.20 -17.08
C TYR A 292 -5.12 -10.12 -18.11
N THR A 293 -4.86 -8.86 -17.81
CA THR A 293 -5.17 -7.75 -18.73
C THR A 293 -4.01 -7.41 -19.67
N SER A 294 -2.79 -7.36 -19.14
CA SER A 294 -1.64 -6.81 -19.85
C SER A 294 -0.63 -7.86 -20.33
N TYR A 295 -0.55 -9.03 -19.67
CA TYR A 295 0.46 -10.06 -19.93
C TYR A 295 -0.18 -11.44 -20.17
N LYS A 296 -1.10 -11.52 -21.13
CA LYS A 296 -1.93 -12.70 -21.37
C LYS A 296 -1.19 -13.98 -21.79
N ASP A 297 0.07 -13.84 -22.20
CA ASP A 297 0.90 -14.96 -22.69
C ASP A 297 1.64 -15.68 -21.56
N ILE A 298 1.64 -15.16 -20.34
CA ILE A 298 2.26 -15.83 -19.20
C ILE A 298 1.26 -16.79 -18.53
N ASN A 299 1.72 -18.02 -18.33
CA ASN A 299 0.92 -19.05 -17.64
C ASN A 299 1.29 -19.11 -16.16
N ILE A 300 0.51 -18.45 -15.33
CA ILE A 300 0.78 -18.29 -13.90
C ILE A 300 0.02 -19.28 -13.00
N GLY A 301 0.59 -19.52 -11.84
CA GLY A 301 -0.06 -20.10 -10.67
C GLY A 301 0.40 -19.38 -9.42
N VAL A 302 -0.26 -19.67 -8.30
CA VAL A 302 0.09 -19.13 -6.98
C VAL A 302 0.37 -20.32 -6.05
N ALA A 303 1.49 -20.23 -5.34
CA ALA A 303 1.93 -21.20 -4.35
C ALA A 303 1.88 -20.57 -2.95
N PRO A 304 1.88 -21.39 -1.90
CA PRO A 304 2.00 -20.92 -0.53
C PRO A 304 3.29 -20.09 -0.32
N TYR A 305 3.24 -19.16 0.61
CA TYR A 305 4.44 -18.49 1.10
C TYR A 305 5.42 -19.50 1.69
N ILE A 306 6.71 -19.27 1.50
CA ILE A 306 7.76 -20.18 2.00
C ILE A 306 7.96 -19.99 3.51
N THR A 307 8.55 -21.00 4.15
CA THR A 307 8.77 -21.03 5.60
C THR A 307 10.22 -21.25 5.95
N GLY A 308 10.60 -20.96 7.18
CA GLY A 308 11.92 -21.32 7.71
C GLY A 308 12.11 -22.84 7.79
N ASP A 309 13.37 -23.30 7.78
CA ASP A 309 13.72 -24.73 7.83
C ASP A 309 13.22 -25.42 9.13
N ASN A 310 12.94 -24.65 10.18
CA ASN A 310 12.41 -25.15 11.45
C ASN A 310 10.89 -24.91 11.60
N TRP A 311 10.19 -24.74 10.49
CA TRP A 311 8.74 -24.51 10.49
C TRP A 311 7.98 -25.60 11.27
N LYS A 312 7.02 -25.18 12.11
CA LYS A 312 6.24 -26.05 13.00
C LYS A 312 4.73 -25.96 12.76
N GLY A 313 4.31 -25.68 11.54
CA GLY A 313 2.91 -25.56 11.18
C GLY A 313 2.38 -24.13 11.11
N GLU A 314 3.13 -23.14 11.57
CA GLU A 314 2.77 -21.73 11.46
C GLU A 314 3.42 -21.12 10.21
N ARG A 315 2.61 -20.50 9.37
CA ARG A 315 3.01 -19.81 8.17
C ARG A 315 2.32 -18.45 8.13
N TYR A 316 3.09 -17.43 7.83
CA TYR A 316 2.60 -16.07 7.78
C TYR A 316 2.64 -15.54 6.36
N THR A 317 1.62 -14.76 6.00
CA THR A 317 1.57 -13.92 4.82
C THR A 317 1.11 -12.55 5.26
N PRO A 318 1.55 -11.46 4.62
CA PRO A 318 1.06 -10.16 4.98
C PRO A 318 -0.40 -10.02 4.59
N THR A 319 -1.16 -9.35 5.41
CA THR A 319 -2.47 -8.80 5.06
C THR A 319 -2.39 -7.29 5.16
N GLY A 320 -3.29 -6.59 4.52
CA GLY A 320 -3.31 -5.15 4.58
C GLY A 320 -4.46 -4.57 3.81
N SER A 321 -4.93 -3.42 4.28
CA SER A 321 -6.06 -2.77 3.67
C SER A 321 -5.81 -1.27 3.57
N TRP A 322 -6.33 -0.69 2.49
CA TRP A 322 -6.60 0.73 2.45
C TRP A 322 -7.96 0.95 3.10
N ALA A 323 -7.99 1.81 4.10
CA ALA A 323 -9.15 2.05 4.93
C ALA A 323 -9.67 3.48 4.77
N PHE A 324 -10.98 3.68 4.82
CA PHE A 324 -11.58 4.99 4.93
C PHE A 324 -11.54 5.46 6.39
N ALA A 325 -11.07 6.68 6.61
CA ALA A 325 -10.96 7.29 7.92
C ALA A 325 -11.61 8.69 7.94
N ALA A 326 -12.20 9.04 9.06
CA ALA A 326 -12.69 10.40 9.31
C ALA A 326 -11.52 11.32 9.66
N SER A 327 -11.34 12.39 8.90
CA SER A 327 -10.35 13.41 9.22
C SER A 327 -10.72 14.14 10.52
N SER A 328 -9.72 14.58 11.27
CA SER A 328 -9.95 15.40 12.48
C SER A 328 -10.58 16.77 12.17
N LYS A 329 -10.71 17.15 10.91
CA LYS A 329 -11.33 18.41 10.47
C LYS A 329 -12.80 18.29 10.20
N THR A 330 -13.31 17.08 9.91
CA THR A 330 -14.75 16.91 9.67
C THR A 330 -15.57 17.23 10.91
N LYS A 331 -16.68 17.91 10.70
CA LYS A 331 -17.71 18.18 11.70
C LYS A 331 -18.95 17.28 11.53
N ASN A 332 -18.93 16.43 10.52
CA ASN A 332 -20.04 15.59 10.11
C ASN A 332 -19.75 14.10 10.41
N ILE A 333 -19.24 13.80 11.61
CA ILE A 333 -18.78 12.44 11.96
C ILE A 333 -19.85 11.35 11.74
N GLU A 334 -21.13 11.65 11.98
CA GLU A 334 -22.23 10.72 11.73
C GLU A 334 -22.46 10.41 10.23
N ALA A 335 -22.02 11.31 9.35
CA ALA A 335 -22.19 11.13 7.91
C ALA A 335 -20.99 10.43 7.27
N VAL A 336 -19.83 10.46 7.92
CA VAL A 336 -18.58 9.86 7.42
C VAL A 336 -18.27 8.51 8.07
N SER A 337 -19.04 8.10 9.05
CA SER A 337 -18.98 6.78 9.68
C SER A 337 -20.08 5.86 9.16
#